data_9115cab560b060702526362a988e988a
#
_entry.id   9115cab560b060702526362a988e988a
#
_cell.length_a   1.000
_cell.length_b   1.000
_cell.length_c   1.000
_cell.angle_alpha   90.00
_cell.angle_beta   90.00
_cell.angle_gamma   90.00
#
_symmetry.space_group_name_H-M   'P 1'
#
loop_
_entity.id
_entity.type
_entity.pdbx_description
1 polymer ?
#
loop_
_entity_poly.entity_id
_entity_poly.type
_entity_poly.pdbx_seq_one_letter_code
_entity_poly.pdbx_strand_id
1 'polypeptide(L)'
;HIGVANGHYDGFACTPEREHISGDNPNLKDLSMPFDDFLKKNNLPLVKEVWVQPFTSFGYGYFDEIPTGYVLKYLDFTTTLQFVGGQIWTWKDGTQSIYEALNNKLKHAATLNSDITKIVRKDNKVYITVNGKEEVFDKLIVTAPLQYFPEYADCSDEEKTLFSKIDYERYDTEACIIEKDKYPDQSYYVMENMEPQNLGHVMIYYHRWFNEPDQPIINYVLRHRKGGEELNYDQCCANTIDDMKNLGCPVREENGKPMIINKGKWYYFPHVYSEDYAAGWYDKVEAMQGKNSTFYAGEIMSFGDMDETVEFSHDLVERYF
;
A
#
# COMPACT_ATOMS: atom_id res chain seq x y z
N HIS A 1 -12.42 0.90 20.22
CA HIS A 1 -11.60 1.94 19.62
C HIS A 1 -10.15 1.72 20.02
N ILE A 2 -9.42 1.02 19.22
CA ILE A 2 -8.00 0.78 19.41
C ILE A 2 -7.29 1.90 18.66
N GLY A 3 -7.13 3.04 19.33
CA GLY A 3 -6.17 4.05 18.96
C GLY A 3 -6.44 4.92 17.74
N VAL A 4 -7.51 4.69 16.99
CA VAL A 4 -7.97 5.64 15.99
C VAL A 4 -9.09 6.43 16.61
N ALA A 5 -8.84 7.65 16.87
CA ALA A 5 -9.79 8.48 17.55
C ALA A 5 -10.91 8.86 16.63
N ASN A 6 -12.10 8.64 17.10
CA ASN A 6 -13.32 9.38 16.79
C ASN A 6 -13.39 10.05 15.39
N GLY A 7 -12.93 9.37 14.36
CA GLY A 7 -13.22 9.72 12.99
C GLY A 7 -12.49 10.91 12.37
N HIS A 8 -11.41 11.41 12.97
CA HIS A 8 -10.69 12.57 12.41
C HIS A 8 -9.18 12.44 12.44
N TYR A 9 -8.65 11.25 12.69
CA TYR A 9 -7.20 11.02 12.67
C TYR A 9 -6.86 9.91 11.69
N ASP A 10 -6.17 10.29 10.65
CA ASP A 10 -5.94 9.44 9.50
C ASP A 10 -4.51 8.93 9.41
N GLY A 11 -3.72 9.19 10.44
CA GLY A 11 -2.36 8.70 10.59
C GLY A 11 -2.22 7.64 11.68
N PHE A 12 -1.04 7.04 11.78
CA PHE A 12 -0.67 6.07 12.80
C PHE A 12 0.06 6.69 13.98
N ALA A 13 0.54 7.93 13.85
CA ALA A 13 1.28 8.61 14.90
C ALA A 13 0.36 9.12 16.01
N CYS A 14 0.91 9.15 17.20
CA CYS A 14 0.27 9.65 18.40
C CYS A 14 0.76 11.08 18.63
N THR A 15 -0.03 12.08 18.32
CA THR A 15 0.37 13.47 18.52
C THR A 15 -0.28 14.08 19.76
N PRO A 16 0.43 14.93 20.52
CA PRO A 16 -0.10 15.57 21.71
C PRO A 16 -1.29 16.49 21.46
N GLU A 17 -1.37 17.05 20.26
CA GLU A 17 -2.47 17.93 19.86
C GLU A 17 -3.78 17.18 19.63
N ARG A 18 -3.68 15.88 19.47
CA ARG A 18 -4.84 15.01 19.30
C ARG A 18 -5.05 14.23 20.59
N GLU A 19 -6.01 14.63 21.38
CA GLU A 19 -6.32 14.12 22.73
C GLU A 19 -6.39 12.59 22.87
N HIS A 20 -6.15 11.87 21.78
CA HIS A 20 -6.46 10.46 21.71
C HIS A 20 -5.25 9.56 21.81
N ILE A 21 -4.08 10.11 21.55
CA ILE A 21 -2.92 9.28 21.41
C ILE A 21 -1.72 10.03 21.96
N SER A 22 -1.37 9.77 23.17
CA SER A 22 -0.05 10.07 23.71
C SER A 22 0.89 8.93 23.31
N GLY A 23 2.19 9.17 23.29
CA GLY A 23 3.21 8.12 23.16
C GLY A 23 3.08 7.00 24.20
N ASP A 24 2.19 7.18 25.19
CA ASP A 24 1.79 6.22 26.19
C ASP A 24 0.49 5.47 25.84
N ASN A 25 0.16 5.31 24.57
CA ASN A 25 -1.03 4.56 24.18
C ASN A 25 -1.01 3.15 24.80
N PRO A 26 -1.92 2.83 25.73
CA PRO A 26 -1.93 1.54 26.41
C PRO A 26 -2.16 0.37 25.46
N ASN A 27 -2.68 0.63 24.27
CA ASN A 27 -2.93 -0.37 23.24
C ASN A 27 -1.75 -0.56 22.30
N LEU A 28 -0.67 0.20 22.40
CA LEU A 28 0.47 0.12 21.48
C LEU A 28 1.03 -1.30 21.37
N LYS A 29 1.09 -2.01 22.49
CA LYS A 29 1.53 -3.41 22.50
C LYS A 29 0.64 -4.33 21.66
N ASP A 30 -0.66 -4.08 21.64
CA ASP A 30 -1.62 -4.87 20.88
C ASP A 30 -1.63 -4.44 19.41
N LEU A 31 -1.50 -3.15 19.16
CA LEU A 31 -1.44 -2.61 17.80
C LEU A 31 -0.15 -3.00 17.06
N SER A 32 0.94 -3.16 17.78
CA SER A 32 2.24 -3.51 17.20
C SER A 32 2.47 -5.00 16.99
N MET A 33 1.70 -5.89 17.66
CA MET A 33 1.88 -7.34 17.45
C MET A 33 1.34 -7.78 16.09
N PRO A 34 1.85 -8.88 15.51
CA PRO A 34 1.25 -9.49 14.32
C PRO A 34 -0.23 -9.79 14.53
N PHE A 35 -1.04 -9.59 13.49
CA PHE A 35 -2.49 -9.72 13.62
C PHE A 35 -2.95 -11.13 14.01
N ASP A 36 -2.28 -12.18 13.52
CA ASP A 36 -2.55 -13.56 13.94
C ASP A 36 -2.37 -13.76 15.45
N ASP A 37 -1.38 -13.11 16.06
CA ASP A 37 -1.16 -13.19 17.51
C ASP A 37 -2.20 -12.38 18.29
N PHE A 38 -2.65 -11.24 17.74
CA PHE A 38 -3.78 -10.50 18.29
C PHE A 38 -5.06 -11.32 18.27
N LEU A 39 -5.36 -12.01 17.18
CA LEU A 39 -6.53 -12.88 17.07
C LEU A 39 -6.48 -14.05 18.06
N LYS A 40 -5.33 -14.70 18.19
CA LYS A 40 -5.12 -15.78 19.18
C LYS A 40 -5.32 -15.27 20.60
N LYS A 41 -4.69 -14.13 20.95
CA LYS A 41 -4.81 -13.50 22.28
C LYS A 41 -6.26 -13.21 22.66
N ASN A 42 -7.06 -12.76 21.71
CA ASN A 42 -8.44 -12.35 21.92
C ASN A 42 -9.47 -13.45 21.63
N ASN A 43 -9.03 -14.66 21.29
CA ASN A 43 -9.87 -15.81 20.92
C ASN A 43 -10.87 -15.49 19.79
N LEU A 44 -10.37 -14.93 18.69
CA LEU A 44 -11.15 -14.49 17.53
C LEU A 44 -10.79 -15.24 16.23
N PRO A 45 -10.80 -16.59 16.20
CA PRO A 45 -10.32 -17.36 15.05
C PRO A 45 -11.11 -17.09 13.76
N LEU A 46 -12.43 -16.87 13.86
CA LEU A 46 -13.29 -16.64 12.70
C LEU A 46 -13.04 -15.29 11.99
N VAL A 47 -12.42 -14.33 12.67
CA VAL A 47 -12.09 -13.04 12.06
C VAL A 47 -11.06 -13.23 10.95
N LYS A 48 -10.08 -14.12 11.14
CA LYS A 48 -9.10 -14.45 10.10
C LYS A 48 -9.78 -14.91 8.82
N GLU A 49 -10.71 -15.84 8.91
CA GLU A 49 -11.41 -16.42 7.75
C GLU A 49 -12.13 -15.37 6.90
N VAL A 50 -12.63 -14.32 7.53
CA VAL A 50 -13.33 -13.24 6.83
C VAL A 50 -12.36 -12.14 6.33
N TRP A 51 -11.37 -11.79 7.14
CA TRP A 51 -10.53 -10.62 6.88
C TRP A 51 -9.29 -10.90 6.04
N VAL A 52 -8.87 -12.16 5.92
CA VAL A 52 -7.74 -12.52 5.04
C VAL A 52 -8.03 -12.17 3.58
N GLN A 53 -9.27 -12.34 3.14
CA GLN A 53 -9.68 -12.02 1.79
C GLN A 53 -9.48 -10.53 1.46
N PRO A 54 -10.10 -9.55 2.15
CA PRO A 54 -9.94 -8.14 1.80
C PRO A 54 -8.58 -7.56 2.18
N PHE A 55 -7.76 -8.25 2.93
CA PHE A 55 -6.45 -7.76 3.34
C PHE A 55 -5.32 -8.39 2.52
N THR A 56 -5.07 -9.67 2.70
CA THR A 56 -3.92 -10.35 2.05
C THR A 56 -4.05 -10.38 0.52
N SER A 57 -5.24 -10.65 -0.02
CA SER A 57 -5.41 -10.68 -1.47
C SER A 57 -5.27 -9.32 -2.15
N PHE A 58 -5.41 -8.23 -1.39
CA PHE A 58 -5.20 -6.86 -1.88
C PHE A 58 -3.74 -6.39 -1.73
N GLY A 59 -2.84 -7.28 -1.32
CA GLY A 59 -1.41 -7.01 -1.31
C GLY A 59 -0.88 -6.39 -0.02
N TYR A 60 -1.63 -6.45 1.07
CA TYR A 60 -1.24 -5.88 2.36
C TYR A 60 -0.45 -6.85 3.27
N GLY A 61 0.02 -7.96 2.71
CA GLY A 61 0.85 -8.93 3.42
C GLY A 61 0.07 -10.00 4.19
N TYR A 62 0.79 -10.81 4.94
CA TYR A 62 0.23 -11.92 5.71
C TYR A 62 0.05 -11.55 7.19
N PHE A 63 -1.01 -12.09 7.81
CA PHE A 63 -1.38 -11.77 9.19
C PHE A 63 -0.38 -12.20 10.26
N ASP A 64 0.52 -13.13 9.94
CA ASP A 64 1.57 -13.58 10.85
C ASP A 64 2.78 -12.63 10.94
N GLU A 65 2.83 -11.61 10.09
CA GLU A 65 3.93 -10.63 10.07
C GLU A 65 3.49 -9.16 10.12
N ILE A 66 2.27 -8.84 9.66
CA ILE A 66 1.79 -7.46 9.63
C ILE A 66 1.22 -7.04 10.98
N PRO A 67 1.66 -5.88 11.52
CA PRO A 67 1.12 -5.31 12.75
C PRO A 67 -0.39 -5.10 12.72
N THR A 68 -1.04 -5.42 13.83
CA THR A 68 -2.49 -5.29 14.05
C THR A 68 -3.02 -3.90 13.71
N GLY A 69 -2.24 -2.85 13.98
CA GLY A 69 -2.64 -1.46 13.72
C GLY A 69 -3.02 -1.22 12.26
N TYR A 70 -2.26 -1.79 11.33
CA TYR A 70 -2.57 -1.67 9.90
C TYR A 70 -3.88 -2.37 9.52
N VAL A 71 -4.08 -3.58 10.03
CA VAL A 71 -5.28 -4.35 9.73
C VAL A 71 -6.54 -3.64 10.25
N LEU A 72 -6.48 -3.13 11.49
CA LEU A 72 -7.61 -2.42 12.10
C LEU A 72 -7.85 -1.03 11.51
N LYS A 73 -6.83 -0.40 10.93
CA LYS A 73 -6.96 0.87 10.22
C LYS A 73 -7.76 0.68 8.94
N TYR A 74 -7.46 -0.35 8.17
CA TYR A 74 -8.10 -0.64 6.89
C TYR A 74 -9.47 -1.32 7.05
N LEU A 75 -9.55 -2.35 7.90
CA LEU A 75 -10.77 -3.14 8.09
C LEU A 75 -11.61 -2.62 9.25
N ASP A 76 -12.09 -1.41 9.10
CA ASP A 76 -13.08 -0.84 10.01
C ASP A 76 -14.45 -1.52 9.83
N PHE A 77 -15.42 -1.12 10.65
CA PHE A 77 -16.77 -1.67 10.60
C PHE A 77 -17.46 -1.40 9.26
N THR A 78 -17.29 -0.21 8.70
CA THR A 78 -17.92 0.21 7.44
C THR A 78 -17.36 -0.56 6.27
N THR A 79 -16.04 -0.63 6.16
CA THR A 79 -15.33 -1.37 5.11
C THR A 79 -15.70 -2.85 5.15
N THR A 80 -15.72 -3.46 6.35
CA THR A 80 -16.14 -4.85 6.53
C THR A 80 -17.57 -5.09 6.04
N LEU A 81 -18.52 -4.20 6.35
CA LEU A 81 -19.89 -4.31 5.85
C LEU A 81 -20.01 -4.16 4.34
N GLN A 82 -19.21 -3.29 3.73
CA GLN A 82 -19.19 -3.11 2.28
C GLN A 82 -18.68 -4.37 1.56
N PHE A 83 -17.64 -5.01 2.08
CA PHE A 83 -17.14 -6.29 1.55
C PHE A 83 -18.19 -7.41 1.68
N VAL A 84 -18.79 -7.57 2.85
CA VAL A 84 -19.84 -8.59 3.09
C VAL A 84 -21.08 -8.30 2.26
N GLY A 85 -21.45 -7.04 2.07
CA GLY A 85 -22.60 -6.61 1.28
C GLY A 85 -22.37 -6.60 -0.24
N GLY A 86 -21.15 -6.85 -0.70
CA GLY A 86 -20.81 -6.82 -2.14
C GLY A 86 -20.92 -5.42 -2.76
N GLN A 87 -20.83 -4.37 -1.98
CA GLN A 87 -20.94 -2.98 -2.44
C GLN A 87 -19.56 -2.44 -2.86
N ILE A 88 -19.01 -3.03 -3.92
CA ILE A 88 -17.70 -2.65 -4.46
C ILE A 88 -17.92 -1.95 -5.81
N TRP A 89 -17.29 -0.81 -5.98
CA TRP A 89 -17.37 0.03 -7.18
C TRP A 89 -15.99 0.17 -7.83
N THR A 90 -15.97 0.38 -9.12
CA THR A 90 -14.76 0.73 -9.86
C THR A 90 -15.02 1.93 -10.79
N TRP A 91 -13.97 2.65 -11.13
CA TRP A 91 -14.07 3.79 -12.02
C TRP A 91 -14.16 3.31 -13.47
N LYS A 92 -15.16 3.80 -14.20
CA LYS A 92 -15.39 3.39 -15.59
C LYS A 92 -14.16 3.64 -16.49
N ASP A 93 -13.53 4.79 -16.32
CA ASP A 93 -12.40 5.23 -17.14
C ASP A 93 -11.03 4.99 -16.42
N GLY A 94 -11.02 4.15 -15.41
CA GLY A 94 -9.85 3.83 -14.59
C GLY A 94 -9.51 4.90 -13.55
N THR A 95 -8.72 4.52 -12.56
CA THR A 95 -8.37 5.40 -11.41
C THR A 95 -7.57 6.63 -11.84
N GLN A 96 -6.73 6.51 -12.86
CA GLN A 96 -5.93 7.63 -13.36
C GLN A 96 -6.79 8.83 -13.78
N SER A 97 -8.00 8.60 -14.32
CA SER A 97 -8.92 9.66 -14.76
C SER A 97 -9.29 10.65 -13.65
N ILE A 98 -9.31 10.19 -12.38
CA ILE A 98 -9.58 11.04 -11.21
C ILE A 98 -8.43 12.04 -11.02
N TYR A 99 -7.21 11.54 -11.04
CA TYR A 99 -6.02 12.38 -10.85
C TYR A 99 -5.83 13.37 -11.99
N GLU A 100 -6.13 12.99 -13.22
CA GLU A 100 -6.13 13.89 -14.36
C GLU A 100 -7.18 14.99 -14.19
N ALA A 101 -8.39 14.63 -13.77
CA ALA A 101 -9.46 15.59 -13.50
C ALA A 101 -9.11 16.55 -12.36
N LEU A 102 -8.47 16.05 -11.30
CA LEU A 102 -7.98 16.88 -10.19
C LEU A 102 -6.88 17.83 -10.66
N ASN A 103 -5.88 17.32 -11.36
CA ASN A 103 -4.76 18.11 -11.87
C ASN A 103 -5.24 19.26 -12.76
N ASN A 104 -6.25 19.02 -13.60
CA ASN A 104 -6.86 20.03 -14.46
C ASN A 104 -7.63 21.13 -13.68
N LYS A 105 -7.98 20.87 -12.41
CA LYS A 105 -8.64 21.87 -11.54
C LYS A 105 -7.66 22.64 -10.69
N LEU A 106 -6.42 22.21 -10.56
CA LEU A 106 -5.42 22.92 -9.77
C LEU A 106 -5.08 24.27 -10.42
N LYS A 107 -4.87 25.29 -9.59
CA LYS A 107 -4.36 26.60 -10.06
C LYS A 107 -3.00 26.47 -10.74
N HIS A 108 -2.17 25.58 -10.23
CA HIS A 108 -0.88 25.22 -10.80
C HIS A 108 -0.88 23.70 -10.96
N ALA A 109 -0.94 23.23 -12.19
CA ALA A 109 -0.90 21.81 -12.51
C ALA A 109 0.44 21.19 -12.08
N ALA A 110 0.45 19.88 -11.82
CA ALA A 110 1.68 19.15 -11.53
C ALA A 110 2.67 19.24 -12.71
N THR A 111 3.93 19.50 -12.41
CA THR A 111 5.01 19.48 -13.40
C THR A 111 5.49 18.05 -13.58
N LEU A 112 5.06 17.42 -14.65
CA LEU A 112 5.43 16.05 -14.99
C LEU A 112 6.84 15.98 -15.58
N ASN A 113 7.41 14.76 -15.63
CA ASN A 113 8.76 14.49 -16.17
C ASN A 113 9.85 15.33 -15.47
N SER A 114 9.71 15.48 -14.16
CA SER A 114 10.63 16.23 -13.32
C SER A 114 11.65 15.27 -12.69
N ASP A 115 12.90 15.32 -13.20
CA ASP A 115 14.03 14.58 -12.65
C ASP A 115 14.62 15.36 -11.49
N ILE A 116 14.31 14.94 -10.25
CA ILE A 116 14.81 15.55 -9.02
C ILE A 116 16.08 14.82 -8.61
N THR A 117 17.21 15.50 -8.76
CA THR A 117 18.53 14.90 -8.51
C THR A 117 19.16 15.34 -7.19
N LYS A 118 18.69 16.45 -6.59
CA LYS A 118 19.25 16.95 -5.34
C LYS A 118 18.24 17.81 -4.58
N ILE A 119 18.21 17.64 -3.25
CA ILE A 119 17.48 18.51 -2.33
C ILE A 119 18.42 18.92 -1.20
N VAL A 120 18.50 20.24 -0.92
CA VAL A 120 19.26 20.82 0.19
C VAL A 120 18.35 21.72 0.99
N ARG A 121 18.28 21.48 2.29
CA ARG A 121 17.41 22.22 3.23
C ARG A 121 18.26 23.08 4.16
N LYS A 122 18.24 24.38 3.98
CA LYS A 122 19.03 25.34 4.78
C LYS A 122 18.36 26.69 4.83
N ASP A 123 18.65 27.47 5.83
CA ASP A 123 18.19 28.86 5.98
C ASP A 123 16.67 29.02 5.86
N ASN A 124 15.90 28.04 6.40
CA ASN A 124 14.43 27.93 6.27
C ASN A 124 13.93 27.93 4.83
N LYS A 125 14.74 27.44 3.91
CA LYS A 125 14.41 27.26 2.50
C LYS A 125 14.77 25.85 2.05
N VAL A 126 14.14 25.43 0.96
CA VAL A 126 14.42 24.16 0.30
C VAL A 126 14.90 24.45 -1.12
N TYR A 127 16.08 23.98 -1.44
CA TYR A 127 16.73 24.10 -2.75
C TYR A 127 16.60 22.77 -3.47
N ILE A 128 15.89 22.73 -4.56
CA ILE A 128 15.63 21.51 -5.31
C ILE A 128 16.24 21.62 -6.71
N THR A 129 17.09 20.68 -7.07
CA THR A 129 17.60 20.58 -8.44
C THR A 129 16.66 19.72 -9.27
N VAL A 130 15.93 20.34 -10.18
CA VAL A 130 14.95 19.71 -11.09
C VAL A 130 15.46 19.86 -12.51
N ASN A 131 15.61 18.77 -13.27
CA ASN A 131 16.07 18.77 -14.65
C ASN A 131 17.36 19.61 -14.84
N GLY A 132 18.28 19.54 -13.88
CA GLY A 132 19.55 20.26 -13.89
C GLY A 132 19.48 21.75 -13.50
N LYS A 133 18.31 22.26 -13.08
CA LYS A 133 18.14 23.63 -12.62
C LYS A 133 17.78 23.66 -11.13
N GLU A 134 18.39 24.57 -10.37
CA GLU A 134 18.03 24.79 -8.99
C GLU A 134 16.83 25.73 -8.89
N GLU A 135 15.83 25.29 -8.11
CA GLU A 135 14.67 26.08 -7.73
C GLU A 135 14.58 26.18 -6.21
N VAL A 136 14.01 27.27 -5.70
CA VAL A 136 13.97 27.55 -4.25
C VAL A 136 12.54 27.65 -3.77
N PHE A 137 12.23 26.91 -2.71
CA PHE A 137 10.90 26.85 -2.11
C PHE A 137 10.94 27.18 -0.62
N ASP A 138 9.80 27.57 -0.06
CA ASP A 138 9.64 27.83 1.37
C ASP A 138 9.48 26.54 2.17
N LYS A 139 8.77 25.57 1.61
CA LYS A 139 8.44 24.30 2.26
C LYS A 139 8.45 23.17 1.24
N LEU A 140 8.67 21.97 1.72
CA LEU A 140 8.62 20.71 0.96
C LEU A 140 7.66 19.75 1.64
N ILE A 141 6.77 19.14 0.87
CA ILE A 141 5.99 17.96 1.29
C ILE A 141 6.49 16.76 0.47
N VAL A 142 7.02 15.76 1.15
CA VAL A 142 7.52 14.53 0.53
C VAL A 142 6.40 13.49 0.57
N THR A 143 5.92 13.08 -0.60
CA THR A 143 4.91 12.01 -0.76
C THR A 143 5.48 10.80 -1.49
N ALA A 144 6.72 10.91 -1.99
CA ALA A 144 7.45 9.82 -2.61
C ALA A 144 7.96 8.81 -1.55
N PRO A 145 8.33 7.58 -1.95
CA PRO A 145 8.84 6.56 -1.04
C PRO A 145 10.03 7.05 -0.20
N LEU A 146 9.83 7.18 1.12
CA LEU A 146 10.78 7.82 2.03
C LEU A 146 12.11 7.09 2.15
N GLN A 147 12.17 5.76 1.94
CA GLN A 147 13.43 5.02 2.00
C GLN A 147 14.45 5.47 0.94
N TYR A 148 13.99 6.04 -0.19
CA TYR A 148 14.86 6.57 -1.24
C TYR A 148 15.18 8.06 -1.07
N PHE A 149 14.46 8.76 -0.19
CA PHE A 149 14.68 10.19 0.04
C PHE A 149 16.14 10.53 0.41
N PRO A 150 16.85 9.74 1.23
CA PRO A 150 18.27 9.98 1.53
C PRO A 150 19.24 9.88 0.34
N GLU A 151 18.83 9.30 -0.77
CA GLU A 151 19.69 9.16 -1.95
C GLU A 151 19.91 10.49 -2.68
N TYR A 152 18.94 11.42 -2.54
CA TYR A 152 18.96 12.70 -3.24
C TYR A 152 18.73 13.93 -2.33
N ALA A 153 18.56 13.72 -1.01
CA ALA A 153 18.34 14.78 -0.03
C ALA A 153 19.41 14.79 1.08
N ASP A 154 19.63 15.93 1.68
CA ASP A 154 20.55 16.15 2.80
C ASP A 154 19.99 15.63 4.14
N CYS A 155 19.59 14.37 4.17
CA CYS A 155 18.96 13.76 5.34
C CYS A 155 19.89 13.70 6.56
N SER A 156 19.31 14.00 7.72
CA SER A 156 19.93 13.75 9.03
C SER A 156 20.13 12.25 9.27
N ASP A 157 20.94 11.89 10.25
CA ASP A 157 21.11 10.48 10.64
C ASP A 157 19.83 9.88 11.23
N GLU A 158 18.99 10.71 11.88
CA GLU A 158 17.67 10.32 12.37
C GLU A 158 16.74 9.94 11.20
N GLU A 159 16.62 10.79 10.17
CA GLU A 159 15.83 10.52 8.97
C GLU A 159 16.30 9.24 8.28
N LYS A 160 17.61 9.10 8.05
CA LYS A 160 18.18 7.90 7.42
C LYS A 160 17.85 6.64 8.21
N THR A 161 17.98 6.71 9.55
CA THR A 161 17.68 5.57 10.43
C THR A 161 16.22 5.18 10.37
N LEU A 162 15.30 6.15 10.44
CA LEU A 162 13.87 5.87 10.39
C LEU A 162 13.43 5.38 9.01
N PHE A 163 13.88 6.04 7.95
CA PHE A 163 13.43 5.68 6.59
C PHE A 163 13.99 4.33 6.11
N SER A 164 15.14 3.88 6.63
CA SER A 164 15.68 2.55 6.35
C SER A 164 14.86 1.40 6.96
N LYS A 165 13.89 1.71 7.83
CA LYS A 165 13.01 0.72 8.47
C LYS A 165 11.77 0.41 7.65
N ILE A 166 11.48 1.21 6.63
CA ILE A 166 10.32 1.02 5.78
C ILE A 166 10.56 -0.15 4.84
N ASP A 167 9.65 -1.10 4.84
CA ASP A 167 9.59 -2.16 3.85
C ASP A 167 8.31 -2.05 3.01
N TYR A 168 8.25 -2.81 1.95
CA TYR A 168 7.15 -2.86 0.99
C TYR A 168 6.80 -4.29 0.68
N GLU A 169 5.53 -4.55 0.48
CA GLU A 169 5.11 -5.78 -0.17
C GLU A 169 5.54 -5.78 -1.64
N ARG A 170 5.87 -6.95 -2.16
CA ARG A 170 6.09 -7.18 -3.59
C ARG A 170 4.81 -7.76 -4.16
N TYR A 171 3.93 -6.89 -4.60
CA TYR A 171 2.59 -7.23 -5.07
C TYR A 171 2.54 -7.11 -6.59
N ASP A 172 2.68 -8.23 -7.25
CA ASP A 172 2.81 -8.29 -8.70
C ASP A 172 1.46 -8.52 -9.38
N THR A 173 1.35 -8.04 -10.63
CA THR A 173 0.14 -8.19 -11.46
C THR A 173 0.49 -8.81 -12.79
N GLU A 174 -0.35 -9.73 -13.27
CA GLU A 174 -0.20 -10.38 -14.55
C GLU A 174 -1.53 -10.38 -15.31
N ALA A 175 -1.53 -9.74 -16.47
CA ALA A 175 -2.71 -9.69 -17.34
C ALA A 175 -2.65 -10.84 -18.34
N CYS A 176 -3.53 -11.84 -18.20
CA CYS A 176 -3.54 -13.05 -18.98
C CYS A 176 -4.76 -13.11 -19.90
N ILE A 177 -4.55 -13.52 -21.16
CA ILE A 177 -5.64 -13.86 -22.07
C ILE A 177 -5.97 -15.36 -21.87
N ILE A 178 -7.22 -15.65 -21.59
CA ILE A 178 -7.72 -17.01 -21.34
C ILE A 178 -8.19 -17.68 -22.62
N GLU A 179 -8.22 -18.98 -22.68
CA GLU A 179 -8.84 -19.72 -23.79
C GLU A 179 -10.32 -19.35 -23.94
N LYS A 180 -10.78 -19.17 -25.21
CA LYS A 180 -12.07 -18.54 -25.52
C LYS A 180 -13.27 -19.10 -24.75
N ASP A 181 -13.34 -20.42 -24.64
CA ASP A 181 -14.47 -21.11 -24.02
C ASP A 181 -14.25 -21.38 -22.53
N LYS A 182 -13.22 -20.76 -21.93
CA LYS A 182 -12.77 -20.99 -20.55
C LYS A 182 -12.72 -19.74 -19.70
N TYR A 183 -13.25 -18.62 -20.18
CA TYR A 183 -13.37 -17.43 -19.37
C TYR A 183 -14.31 -17.68 -18.17
N PRO A 184 -13.88 -17.29 -16.96
CA PRO A 184 -14.73 -17.43 -15.78
C PRO A 184 -15.88 -16.42 -15.82
N ASP A 185 -17.01 -16.78 -15.24
CA ASP A 185 -18.18 -15.90 -15.17
C ASP A 185 -18.02 -14.78 -14.11
N GLN A 186 -17.00 -14.85 -13.28
CA GLN A 186 -16.79 -13.90 -12.18
C GLN A 186 -15.31 -13.81 -11.77
N SER A 187 -14.98 -12.80 -10.97
CA SER A 187 -13.70 -12.74 -10.24
C SER A 187 -13.68 -13.77 -9.13
N TYR A 188 -12.50 -14.27 -8.78
CA TYR A 188 -12.36 -15.34 -7.81
C TYR A 188 -11.20 -15.12 -6.85
N TYR A 189 -11.41 -15.43 -5.57
CA TYR A 189 -10.41 -15.41 -4.51
C TYR A 189 -9.96 -16.84 -4.20
N VAL A 190 -8.66 -17.08 -4.29
CA VAL A 190 -8.05 -18.40 -4.02
C VAL A 190 -7.58 -18.40 -2.57
N MET A 191 -8.49 -18.76 -1.65
CA MET A 191 -8.25 -18.67 -0.20
C MET A 191 -7.02 -19.45 0.25
N GLU A 192 -6.76 -20.61 -0.35
CA GLU A 192 -5.58 -21.44 -0.04
C GLU A 192 -4.27 -20.70 -0.30
N ASN A 193 -4.24 -19.83 -1.32
CA ASN A 193 -3.03 -19.07 -1.70
C ASN A 193 -2.83 -17.80 -0.86
N MET A 194 -3.75 -17.50 0.04
CA MET A 194 -3.59 -16.41 1.04
C MET A 194 -2.88 -16.87 2.32
N GLU A 195 -2.46 -18.12 2.36
CA GLU A 195 -1.64 -18.64 3.44
C GLU A 195 -0.13 -18.53 3.10
N PRO A 196 0.72 -18.20 4.09
CA PRO A 196 2.14 -17.89 3.87
C PRO A 196 2.96 -18.95 3.12
N GLN A 197 2.59 -20.23 3.25
CA GLN A 197 3.27 -21.34 2.57
C GLN A 197 3.05 -21.36 1.05
N ASN A 198 2.05 -20.64 0.56
CA ASN A 198 1.70 -20.54 -0.85
C ASN A 198 2.11 -19.20 -1.47
N LEU A 199 3.17 -18.58 -0.91
CA LEU A 199 3.79 -17.39 -1.48
C LEU A 199 4.15 -17.61 -2.96
N GLY A 200 3.84 -16.65 -3.82
CA GLY A 200 4.14 -16.72 -5.25
C GLY A 200 3.06 -17.37 -6.10
N HIS A 201 1.89 -17.65 -5.51
CA HIS A 201 0.71 -18.18 -6.19
C HIS A 201 -0.38 -17.12 -6.33
N VAL A 202 -1.33 -17.34 -7.27
CA VAL A 202 -2.44 -16.41 -7.51
C VAL A 202 -3.37 -16.37 -6.31
N MET A 203 -3.49 -15.22 -5.67
CA MET A 203 -4.42 -14.99 -4.55
C MET A 203 -5.80 -14.57 -5.01
N ILE A 204 -5.84 -13.80 -6.09
CA ILE A 204 -7.08 -13.32 -6.69
C ILE A 204 -6.88 -13.13 -8.18
N TYR A 205 -7.91 -13.41 -8.95
CA TYR A 205 -8.00 -12.93 -10.31
C TYR A 205 -9.26 -12.09 -10.53
N TYR A 206 -9.12 -11.02 -11.30
CA TYR A 206 -10.23 -10.16 -11.68
C TYR A 206 -10.60 -10.33 -13.15
N HIS A 207 -11.86 -10.69 -13.38
CA HIS A 207 -12.51 -10.58 -14.67
C HIS A 207 -13.40 -9.34 -14.65
N ARG A 208 -12.87 -8.19 -15.06
CA ARG A 208 -13.55 -6.88 -14.91
C ARG A 208 -14.47 -6.52 -16.09
N TRP A 209 -14.20 -7.07 -17.26
CA TRP A 209 -14.88 -6.71 -18.52
C TRP A 209 -15.68 -7.88 -19.06
N PHE A 210 -16.69 -8.30 -18.33
CA PHE A 210 -17.49 -9.49 -18.64
C PHE A 210 -18.17 -9.51 -20.01
N ASN A 211 -18.44 -8.34 -20.58
CA ASN A 211 -19.18 -8.20 -21.84
C ASN A 211 -18.27 -8.05 -23.06
N GLU A 212 -16.95 -8.08 -22.88
CA GLU A 212 -16.00 -7.86 -23.97
C GLU A 212 -15.18 -9.14 -24.23
N PRO A 213 -15.18 -9.66 -25.46
CA PRO A 213 -14.39 -10.85 -25.79
C PRO A 213 -12.89 -10.55 -25.71
N ASP A 214 -12.12 -11.57 -25.36
CA ASP A 214 -10.65 -11.53 -25.32
C ASP A 214 -10.06 -10.46 -24.38
N GLN A 215 -10.80 -10.01 -23.37
CA GLN A 215 -10.28 -9.11 -22.34
C GLN A 215 -9.36 -9.84 -21.37
N PRO A 216 -8.32 -9.20 -20.86
CA PRO A 216 -7.42 -9.86 -19.93
C PRO A 216 -8.08 -10.11 -18.58
N ILE A 217 -7.75 -11.23 -17.98
CA ILE A 217 -7.93 -11.48 -16.56
C ILE A 217 -6.67 -10.97 -15.85
N ILE A 218 -6.86 -10.22 -14.78
CA ILE A 218 -5.77 -9.66 -14.00
C ILE A 218 -5.56 -10.54 -12.76
N ASN A 219 -4.41 -11.17 -12.69
CA ASN A 219 -3.97 -11.99 -11.56
C ASN A 219 -3.08 -11.17 -10.64
N TYR A 220 -3.16 -11.47 -9.33
CA TYR A 220 -2.39 -10.80 -8.29
C TYR A 220 -1.66 -11.80 -7.42
N VAL A 221 -0.37 -11.54 -7.20
CA VAL A 221 0.56 -12.44 -6.53
C VAL A 221 1.43 -11.66 -5.54
N LEU A 222 1.58 -12.18 -4.31
CA LEU A 222 2.62 -11.71 -3.39
C LEU A 222 3.89 -12.53 -3.62
N ARG A 223 5.05 -11.85 -3.63
CA ARG A 223 6.35 -12.43 -3.98
C ARG A 223 7.41 -12.30 -2.90
N HIS A 224 7.10 -11.67 -1.78
CA HIS A 224 8.04 -11.43 -0.69
C HIS A 224 7.37 -11.60 0.67
N ARG A 225 8.18 -11.93 1.66
CA ARG A 225 7.83 -11.98 3.08
C ARG A 225 8.94 -11.40 3.93
N LYS A 226 8.61 -10.95 5.14
CA LYS A 226 9.56 -10.42 6.13
C LYS A 226 10.76 -11.36 6.31
N GLY A 227 11.96 -10.81 6.10
CA GLY A 227 13.22 -11.53 6.29
C GLY A 227 13.49 -12.68 5.29
N GLY A 228 12.62 -12.87 4.31
CA GLY A 228 12.80 -13.81 3.20
C GLY A 228 13.46 -13.16 2.00
N GLU A 229 13.97 -14.00 1.09
CA GLU A 229 14.35 -13.54 -0.25
C GLU A 229 13.12 -13.34 -1.12
N GLU A 230 13.16 -12.37 -2.02
CA GLU A 230 12.14 -12.22 -3.03
C GLU A 230 12.11 -13.43 -3.96
N LEU A 231 10.93 -14.00 -4.18
CA LEU A 231 10.78 -15.05 -5.18
C LEU A 231 11.12 -14.53 -6.58
N ASN A 232 11.62 -15.42 -7.40
CA ASN A 232 11.88 -15.09 -8.80
C ASN A 232 10.55 -14.81 -9.51
N TYR A 233 10.46 -13.66 -10.17
CA TYR A 233 9.24 -13.22 -10.84
C TYR A 233 8.80 -14.17 -11.97
N ASP A 234 9.75 -14.71 -12.74
CA ASP A 234 9.40 -15.65 -13.82
C ASP A 234 8.84 -16.96 -13.25
N GLN A 235 9.28 -17.36 -12.06
CA GLN A 235 8.68 -18.50 -11.35
C GLN A 235 7.25 -18.18 -10.91
N CYS A 236 6.99 -16.99 -10.41
CA CYS A 236 5.60 -16.57 -10.07
C CYS A 236 4.70 -16.55 -11.31
N CYS A 237 5.21 -16.06 -12.45
CA CYS A 237 4.46 -16.15 -13.71
C CYS A 237 4.18 -17.61 -14.15
N ALA A 238 5.11 -18.52 -13.91
CA ALA A 238 4.87 -19.95 -14.17
C ALA A 238 3.81 -20.55 -13.24
N ASN A 239 3.88 -20.19 -11.95
CA ASN A 239 2.85 -20.56 -10.98
C ASN A 239 1.47 -20.03 -11.40
N THR A 240 1.38 -18.78 -11.86
CA THR A 240 0.13 -18.19 -12.36
C THR A 240 -0.47 -19.00 -13.51
N ILE A 241 0.34 -19.47 -14.45
CA ILE A 241 -0.14 -20.28 -15.58
C ILE A 241 -0.72 -21.60 -15.06
N ASP A 242 -0.01 -22.25 -14.13
CA ASP A 242 -0.45 -23.52 -13.55
C ASP A 242 -1.69 -23.34 -12.66
N ASP A 243 -1.74 -22.29 -11.86
CA ASP A 243 -2.90 -21.96 -11.02
C ASP A 243 -4.13 -21.69 -11.87
N MET A 244 -4.04 -20.86 -12.90
CA MET A 244 -5.13 -20.54 -13.80
C MET A 244 -5.65 -21.80 -14.53
N LYS A 245 -4.75 -22.72 -14.92
CA LYS A 245 -5.12 -24.01 -15.50
C LYS A 245 -5.88 -24.87 -14.49
N ASN A 246 -5.40 -24.94 -13.26
CA ASN A 246 -6.04 -25.72 -12.18
C ASN A 246 -7.42 -25.15 -11.80
N LEU A 247 -7.60 -23.84 -11.90
CA LEU A 247 -8.88 -23.15 -11.70
C LEU A 247 -9.85 -23.29 -12.88
N GLY A 248 -9.45 -24.01 -13.94
CA GLY A 248 -10.29 -24.23 -15.13
C GLY A 248 -10.29 -23.09 -16.13
N CYS A 249 -9.41 -22.10 -15.95
CA CYS A 249 -9.27 -20.91 -16.79
C CYS A 249 -7.87 -20.86 -17.44
N PRO A 250 -7.47 -21.84 -18.26
CA PRO A 250 -6.11 -21.93 -18.78
C PRO A 250 -5.75 -20.71 -19.63
N VAL A 251 -4.53 -20.22 -19.42
CA VAL A 251 -3.98 -19.12 -20.21
C VAL A 251 -3.81 -19.59 -21.65
N ARG A 252 -4.31 -18.79 -22.62
CA ARG A 252 -4.18 -19.08 -24.05
C ARG A 252 -2.72 -19.10 -24.45
N GLU A 253 -2.37 -20.00 -25.34
CA GLU A 253 -1.06 -20.02 -25.98
C GLU A 253 -1.13 -19.47 -27.39
N GLU A 254 -0.12 -18.66 -27.74
CA GLU A 254 0.11 -18.21 -29.09
C GLU A 254 1.58 -18.50 -29.48
N ASN A 255 1.76 -19.23 -30.58
CA ASN A 255 3.09 -19.65 -31.04
C ASN A 255 3.90 -20.41 -29.95
N GLY A 256 3.22 -21.23 -29.14
CA GLY A 256 3.82 -22.00 -28.05
C GLY A 256 4.25 -21.18 -26.85
N LYS A 257 3.73 -19.97 -26.68
CA LYS A 257 3.97 -19.12 -25.53
C LYS A 257 2.66 -18.68 -24.86
N PRO A 258 2.60 -18.65 -23.52
CA PRO A 258 1.41 -18.19 -22.82
C PRO A 258 1.21 -16.68 -23.06
N MET A 259 -0.02 -16.29 -23.29
CA MET A 259 -0.42 -14.92 -23.54
C MET A 259 -0.56 -14.14 -22.23
N ILE A 260 0.56 -13.83 -21.61
CA ILE A 260 0.65 -12.81 -20.54
C ILE A 260 0.98 -11.49 -21.22
N ILE A 261 -0.02 -10.64 -21.41
CA ILE A 261 0.08 -9.42 -22.23
C ILE A 261 0.62 -8.21 -21.48
N ASN A 262 0.56 -8.26 -20.16
CA ASN A 262 1.18 -7.25 -19.30
C ASN A 262 1.68 -7.89 -18.01
N LYS A 263 2.79 -7.37 -17.52
CA LYS A 263 3.44 -7.80 -16.28
C LYS A 263 3.83 -6.57 -15.48
N GLY A 264 3.31 -6.47 -14.25
CA GLY A 264 3.62 -5.38 -13.32
C GLY A 264 4.33 -5.91 -12.08
N LYS A 265 5.45 -5.28 -11.71
CA LYS A 265 6.13 -5.51 -10.44
C LYS A 265 5.97 -4.25 -9.61
N TRP A 266 5.33 -4.38 -8.46
CA TRP A 266 5.00 -3.24 -7.64
C TRP A 266 5.61 -3.37 -6.25
N TYR A 267 6.25 -2.29 -5.78
CA TYR A 267 6.50 -2.03 -4.38
C TYR A 267 5.23 -1.38 -3.84
N TYR A 268 4.52 -2.10 -3.00
CA TYR A 268 3.18 -1.75 -2.56
C TYR A 268 3.09 -1.79 -1.05
N PHE A 269 2.17 -1.04 -0.45
CA PHE A 269 1.96 -1.00 0.97
C PHE A 269 3.25 -0.76 1.77
N PRO A 270 3.77 0.48 1.81
CA PRO A 270 4.86 0.84 2.71
C PRO A 270 4.42 0.65 4.16
N HIS A 271 5.24 -0.06 4.93
CA HIS A 271 4.97 -0.33 6.34
C HIS A 271 6.25 -0.50 7.14
N VAL A 272 6.14 -0.48 8.47
CA VAL A 272 7.18 -0.92 9.37
C VAL A 272 6.69 -2.13 10.15
N TYR A 273 7.61 -3.04 10.48
CA TYR A 273 7.25 -4.24 11.22
C TYR A 273 7.07 -3.98 12.72
N SER A 274 6.59 -5.00 13.42
CA SER A 274 6.17 -4.96 14.83
C SER A 274 7.19 -4.29 15.76
N GLU A 275 8.47 -4.54 15.58
CA GLU A 275 9.54 -4.01 16.42
C GLU A 275 9.68 -2.50 16.31
N ASP A 276 9.69 -1.99 15.08
CA ASP A 276 9.82 -0.56 14.81
C ASP A 276 8.50 0.18 15.10
N TYR A 277 7.34 -0.46 14.83
CA TYR A 277 6.03 0.05 15.21
C TYR A 277 5.94 0.25 16.73
N ALA A 278 6.29 -0.79 17.53
CA ALA A 278 6.31 -0.75 18.98
C ALA A 278 7.33 0.25 19.55
N ALA A 279 8.41 0.51 18.81
CA ALA A 279 9.42 1.50 19.18
C ALA A 279 8.98 2.94 18.91
N GLY A 280 7.73 3.17 18.47
CA GLY A 280 7.14 4.48 18.20
C GLY A 280 7.69 5.13 16.91
N TRP A 281 7.87 4.35 15.86
CA TRP A 281 8.37 4.85 14.57
C TRP A 281 7.51 6.01 14.04
N TYR A 282 6.19 5.86 14.08
CA TYR A 282 5.25 6.88 13.61
C TYR A 282 5.34 8.18 14.40
N ASP A 283 5.43 8.09 15.73
CA ASP A 283 5.58 9.28 16.59
C ASP A 283 6.89 10.03 16.30
N LYS A 284 7.96 9.29 16.02
CA LYS A 284 9.26 9.89 15.67
C LYS A 284 9.21 10.62 14.35
N VAL A 285 8.58 10.05 13.32
CA VAL A 285 8.42 10.71 12.01
C VAL A 285 7.48 11.91 12.13
N GLU A 286 6.38 11.77 12.88
CA GLU A 286 5.46 12.90 13.11
C GLU A 286 6.14 14.05 13.86
N ALA A 287 7.01 13.75 14.82
CA ALA A 287 7.81 14.77 15.49
C ALA A 287 8.84 15.48 14.59
N MET A 288 9.07 14.98 13.39
CA MET A 288 9.91 15.65 12.39
C MET A 288 9.12 16.58 11.47
N GLN A 289 7.79 16.58 11.50
CA GLN A 289 6.97 17.46 10.66
C GLN A 289 7.36 18.93 10.84
N GLY A 290 7.67 19.61 9.74
CA GLY A 290 8.12 21.00 9.73
C GLY A 290 9.61 21.22 10.02
N LYS A 291 10.35 20.25 10.53
CA LYS A 291 11.80 20.35 10.69
C LYS A 291 12.46 20.54 9.31
N ASN A 292 13.42 21.44 9.23
CA ASN A 292 14.10 21.78 7.97
C ASN A 292 13.14 22.16 6.83
N SER A 293 12.01 22.81 7.17
CA SER A 293 10.95 23.19 6.21
C SER A 293 10.37 21.99 5.43
N THR A 294 10.43 20.78 5.99
CA THR A 294 10.01 19.53 5.32
C THR A 294 8.89 18.84 6.08
N PHE A 295 7.95 18.31 5.33
CA PHE A 295 6.82 17.54 5.83
C PHE A 295 6.73 16.20 5.10
N TYR A 296 6.25 15.17 5.77
CA TYR A 296 6.14 13.81 5.24
C TYR A 296 4.67 13.40 5.18
N ALA A 297 4.25 12.91 4.03
CA ALA A 297 2.88 12.47 3.77
C ALA A 297 2.88 11.24 2.84
N GLY A 298 1.70 10.79 2.44
CA GLY A 298 1.52 9.63 1.58
C GLY A 298 1.25 8.35 2.35
N GLU A 299 1.23 7.25 1.65
CA GLU A 299 0.77 5.94 2.14
C GLU A 299 1.40 5.50 3.47
N ILE A 300 2.70 5.72 3.63
CA ILE A 300 3.40 5.30 4.86
C ILE A 300 2.87 6.02 6.11
N MET A 301 2.36 7.24 5.99
CA MET A 301 1.89 8.04 7.12
C MET A 301 0.41 7.79 7.45
N SER A 302 -0.38 7.30 6.50
CA SER A 302 -1.82 7.10 6.63
C SER A 302 -2.23 5.62 6.56
N PHE A 303 -2.30 5.11 5.42
CA PHE A 303 -2.49 3.74 4.94
C PHE A 303 -2.43 3.77 3.41
N GLY A 304 -2.35 2.59 2.77
CA GLY A 304 -2.18 2.45 1.33
C GLY A 304 -3.45 2.63 0.49
N ASP A 305 -4.54 3.16 1.03
CA ASP A 305 -5.74 3.50 0.28
C ASP A 305 -5.89 5.00 0.02
N MET A 306 -6.82 5.33 -0.84
CA MET A 306 -6.92 6.69 -1.37
C MET A 306 -7.61 7.65 -0.39
N ASP A 307 -8.63 7.20 0.29
CA ASP A 307 -9.40 8.01 1.24
C ASP A 307 -8.56 8.37 2.47
N GLU A 308 -7.92 7.41 3.09
CA GLU A 308 -7.01 7.62 4.22
C GLU A 308 -5.86 8.58 3.86
N THR A 309 -5.29 8.42 2.66
CA THR A 309 -4.21 9.29 2.18
C THR A 309 -4.71 10.73 1.96
N VAL A 310 -5.92 10.91 1.45
CA VAL A 310 -6.53 12.23 1.25
C VAL A 310 -6.84 12.88 2.59
N GLU A 311 -7.44 12.15 3.53
CA GLU A 311 -7.77 12.65 4.86
C GLU A 311 -6.53 13.07 5.65
N PHE A 312 -5.49 12.22 5.66
CA PHE A 312 -4.20 12.58 6.26
C PHE A 312 -3.60 13.83 5.65
N SER A 313 -3.64 13.96 4.32
CA SER A 313 -3.10 15.11 3.62
C SER A 313 -3.86 16.40 3.95
N HIS A 314 -5.18 16.32 4.06
CA HIS A 314 -6.04 17.44 4.50
C HIS A 314 -5.67 17.88 5.92
N ASP A 315 -5.56 16.93 6.84
CA ASP A 315 -5.17 17.17 8.22
C ASP A 315 -3.77 17.80 8.33
N LEU A 316 -2.81 17.31 7.56
CA LEU A 316 -1.46 17.89 7.51
C LEU A 316 -1.50 19.37 7.09
N VAL A 317 -2.30 19.69 6.07
CA VAL A 317 -2.44 21.07 5.59
C VAL A 317 -3.10 21.95 6.65
N GLU A 318 -4.17 21.49 7.28
CA GLU A 318 -4.83 22.27 8.35
C GLU A 318 -3.93 22.56 9.55
N ARG A 319 -3.02 21.64 9.89
CA ARG A 319 -2.10 21.80 11.03
C ARG A 319 -0.92 22.73 10.76
N TYR A 320 -0.44 22.79 9.53
CA TYR A 320 0.89 23.39 9.26
C TYR A 320 0.90 24.48 8.19
N PHE A 321 -0.22 24.71 7.49
CA PHE A 321 -0.30 25.68 6.39
C PHE A 321 -1.49 26.62 6.50
#